data_40d2ac7505fec06d1b72658c309a5cec
#
_entry.id   40d2ac7505fec06d1b72658c309a5cec
#
_cell.length_a   1.000
_cell.length_b   1.000
_cell.length_c   1.000
_cell.angle_alpha   90.00
_cell.angle_beta   90.00
_cell.angle_gamma   90.00
#
_symmetry.space_group_name_H-M   'P 1'
#
loop_
_entity.id
_entity.type
_entity.pdbx_description
1 polymer ?
#
loop_
_entity_poly.entity_id
_entity_poly.type
_entity_poly.pdbx_seq_one_letter_code
_entity_poly.pdbx_strand_id
1 'polypeptide(L)'
;MKILVIYDSQYGNTEQIAKAIASGLGIAGEVRTVKISEAKLGDITGINLLIVGSPTQGANATIAIQEFIKNLPDNSLKGVKYSTFDTRMTNKIIRMFGYASPKIAKGLEGKGATQTVQPVGFWVKGRKGPLKEGELERATKWAENIANALK
;
A
#
# COMPACT_ATOMS: atom_id res chain seq x y z
N MET A 1 18.45 2.95 3.39
CA MET A 1 17.27 3.16 2.52
C MET A 1 16.18 3.82 3.32
N LYS A 2 15.52 4.81 2.75
CA LYS A 2 14.36 5.48 3.37
C LYS A 2 13.07 4.94 2.76
N ILE A 3 12.21 4.41 3.61
CA ILE A 3 10.99 3.72 3.22
C ILE A 3 9.80 4.45 3.84
N LEU A 4 8.80 4.74 3.03
CA LEU A 4 7.54 5.36 3.46
C LEU A 4 6.38 4.41 3.19
N VAL A 5 5.60 4.12 4.21
CA VAL A 5 4.35 3.35 4.10
C VAL A 5 3.20 4.31 4.34
N ILE A 6 2.40 4.55 3.32
CA ILE A 6 1.19 5.38 3.41
C ILE A 6 -0.03 4.47 3.31
N TYR A 7 -1.00 4.64 4.19
CA TYR A 7 -2.21 3.83 4.18
C TYR A 7 -3.43 4.64 4.58
N ASP A 8 -4.59 4.16 4.15
CA ASP A 8 -5.87 4.53 4.73
C ASP A 8 -6.48 3.33 5.43
N SER A 9 -7.26 3.56 6.47
CA SER A 9 -7.90 2.49 7.21
C SER A 9 -9.18 3.02 7.85
N GLN A 10 -10.29 2.34 7.61
CA GLN A 10 -11.59 2.73 8.16
C GLN A 10 -11.90 1.99 9.46
N TYR A 11 -11.58 0.70 9.53
CA TYR A 11 -11.91 -0.17 10.66
C TYR A 11 -10.67 -0.76 11.36
N GLY A 12 -9.48 -0.36 10.96
CA GLY A 12 -8.23 -0.81 11.55
C GLY A 12 -7.57 -2.01 10.86
N ASN A 13 -8.21 -2.64 9.89
CA ASN A 13 -7.65 -3.81 9.21
C ASN A 13 -6.46 -3.47 8.32
N THR A 14 -6.60 -2.45 7.48
CA THR A 14 -5.52 -1.98 6.62
C THR A 14 -4.35 -1.45 7.45
N GLU A 15 -4.63 -0.79 8.58
CA GLU A 15 -3.60 -0.32 9.50
C GLU A 15 -2.77 -1.46 10.08
N GLN A 16 -3.42 -2.55 10.51
CA GLN A 16 -2.71 -3.72 11.02
C GLN A 16 -1.78 -4.32 9.96
N ILE A 17 -2.25 -4.41 8.73
CA ILE A 17 -1.43 -4.87 7.59
C ILE A 17 -0.26 -3.91 7.35
N ALA A 18 -0.51 -2.61 7.34
CA ALA A 18 0.54 -1.61 7.14
C ALA A 18 1.65 -1.73 8.20
N LYS A 19 1.27 -1.95 9.46
CA LYS A 19 2.23 -2.14 10.56
C LYS A 19 3.04 -3.43 10.40
N ALA A 20 2.40 -4.51 9.98
CA ALA A 20 3.08 -5.79 9.72
C ALA A 20 4.09 -5.64 8.56
N ILE A 21 3.69 -4.93 7.50
CA ILE A 21 4.57 -4.64 6.36
C ILE A 21 5.76 -3.81 6.82
N ALA A 22 5.54 -2.76 7.60
CA ALA A 22 6.60 -1.91 8.12
C ALA A 22 7.61 -2.71 8.93
N SER A 23 7.12 -3.64 9.76
CA SER A 23 7.97 -4.55 10.53
C SER A 23 8.86 -5.41 9.62
N GLY A 24 8.30 -5.99 8.58
CA GLY A 24 9.04 -6.82 7.63
C GLY A 24 10.05 -6.02 6.78
N LEU A 25 9.79 -4.74 6.55
CA LEU A 25 10.69 -3.87 5.80
C LEU A 25 11.85 -3.32 6.63
N GLY A 26 11.80 -3.45 7.95
CA GLY A 26 12.84 -2.92 8.83
C GLY A 26 14.24 -3.45 8.56
N ILE A 27 14.36 -4.63 7.94
CA ILE A 27 15.65 -5.20 7.53
C ILE A 27 16.27 -4.46 6.34
N ALA A 28 15.49 -3.68 5.60
CA ALA A 28 15.96 -2.96 4.40
C ALA A 28 16.37 -1.52 4.69
N GLY A 29 15.92 -0.94 5.80
CA GLY A 29 16.25 0.45 6.12
C GLY A 29 15.32 1.08 7.15
N GLU A 30 15.29 2.40 7.13
CA GLU A 30 14.46 3.20 8.01
C GLU A 30 13.04 3.28 7.44
N VAL A 31 12.05 2.84 8.21
CA VAL A 31 10.65 2.80 7.80
C VAL A 31 9.83 3.81 8.58
N ARG A 32 9.10 4.64 7.87
CA ARG A 32 8.11 5.55 8.43
C ARG A 32 6.72 5.16 7.93
N THR A 33 5.77 5.05 8.84
CA THR A 33 4.39 4.68 8.53
C THR A 33 3.48 5.88 8.81
N VAL A 34 2.68 6.27 7.81
CA VAL A 34 1.84 7.47 7.88
C VAL A 34 0.43 7.15 7.41
N LYS A 35 -0.57 7.46 8.23
CA LYS A 35 -1.96 7.39 7.81
C LYS A 35 -2.25 8.53 6.82
N ILE A 36 -3.07 8.27 5.80
CA ILE A 36 -3.35 9.24 4.73
C ILE A 36 -3.85 10.59 5.25
N SER A 37 -4.60 10.61 6.35
CA SER A 37 -5.08 11.85 6.96
C SER A 37 -3.96 12.76 7.48
N GLU A 38 -2.79 12.21 7.73
CA GLU A 38 -1.60 12.91 8.23
C GLU A 38 -0.52 13.05 7.16
N ALA A 39 -0.70 12.45 6.00
CA ALA A 39 0.29 12.48 4.93
C ALA A 39 0.30 13.83 4.22
N LYS A 40 1.50 14.29 3.89
CA LYS A 40 1.74 15.53 3.14
C LYS A 40 2.47 15.20 1.84
N LEU A 41 2.27 16.01 0.80
CA LEU A 41 2.95 15.80 -0.48
C LEU A 41 4.48 15.81 -0.33
N GLY A 42 5.00 16.60 0.60
CA GLY A 42 6.44 16.67 0.87
C GLY A 42 7.02 15.40 1.53
N ASP A 43 6.18 14.50 2.06
CA ASP A 43 6.64 13.28 2.71
C ASP A 43 7.37 12.34 1.74
N ILE A 44 7.10 12.44 0.44
CA ILE A 44 7.76 11.62 -0.59
C ILE A 44 9.18 12.10 -0.93
N THR A 45 9.61 13.23 -0.40
CA THR A 45 10.93 13.78 -0.72
C THR A 45 12.04 12.91 -0.10
N GLY A 46 12.98 12.48 -0.94
CA GLY A 46 14.15 11.73 -0.48
C GLY A 46 13.92 10.27 -0.14
N ILE A 47 12.72 9.73 -0.39
CA ILE A 47 12.45 8.31 -0.15
C ILE A 47 12.98 7.45 -1.30
N ASN A 48 13.30 6.20 -0.97
CA ASN A 48 13.77 5.21 -1.96
C ASN A 48 12.66 4.23 -2.32
N LEU A 49 11.79 3.91 -1.35
CA LEU A 49 10.68 2.98 -1.52
C LEU A 49 9.40 3.57 -0.94
N LEU A 50 8.33 3.50 -1.71
CA LEU A 50 6.99 3.90 -1.31
C LEU A 50 6.06 2.68 -1.31
N ILE A 51 5.42 2.43 -0.19
CA ILE A 51 4.35 1.43 -0.09
C ILE A 51 3.05 2.19 0.15
N VAL A 52 2.03 1.89 -0.63
CA VAL A 52 0.71 2.50 -0.47
C VAL A 52 -0.35 1.42 -0.32
N GLY A 53 -1.19 1.56 0.68
CA GLY A 53 -2.26 0.62 0.96
C GLY A 53 -3.59 1.28 1.26
N SER A 54 -4.69 0.59 0.93
CA SER A 54 -6.04 1.07 1.11
C SER A 54 -7.01 -0.10 1.25
N PRO A 55 -8.11 0.06 2.00
CA PRO A 55 -9.20 -0.88 1.86
C PRO A 55 -9.78 -0.73 0.44
N THR A 56 -10.25 -1.84 -0.12
CA THR A 56 -11.00 -1.80 -1.39
C THR A 56 -12.43 -1.38 -1.11
N GLN A 57 -12.83 -0.25 -1.66
CA GLN A 57 -14.18 0.31 -1.53
C GLN A 57 -14.70 0.60 -2.92
N GLY A 58 -15.82 -0.04 -3.31
CA GLY A 58 -16.37 0.13 -4.65
C GLY A 58 -15.36 -0.19 -5.75
N ALA A 59 -14.57 -1.26 -5.57
CA ALA A 59 -13.54 -1.71 -6.50
C ALA A 59 -12.36 -0.74 -6.66
N ASN A 60 -12.18 0.20 -5.74
CA ASN A 60 -11.12 1.20 -5.82
C ASN A 60 -10.53 1.49 -4.42
N ALA A 61 -9.46 2.27 -4.40
CA ALA A 61 -8.92 2.84 -3.18
C ALA A 61 -9.90 3.87 -2.60
N THR A 62 -9.70 4.24 -1.35
CA THR A 62 -10.46 5.36 -0.76
C THR A 62 -10.18 6.64 -1.54
N ILE A 63 -11.13 7.56 -1.50
CA ILE A 63 -11.01 8.85 -2.17
C ILE A 63 -9.75 9.60 -1.69
N ALA A 64 -9.46 9.52 -0.40
CA ALA A 64 -8.28 10.19 0.17
C ALA A 64 -6.97 9.68 -0.47
N ILE A 65 -6.83 8.38 -0.66
CA ILE A 65 -5.67 7.79 -1.34
C ILE A 65 -5.62 8.23 -2.81
N GLN A 66 -6.77 8.18 -3.50
CA GLN A 66 -6.85 8.58 -4.90
C GLN A 66 -6.44 10.05 -5.10
N GLU A 67 -6.95 10.94 -4.24
CA GLU A 67 -6.63 12.37 -4.31
C GLU A 67 -5.17 12.65 -3.98
N PHE A 68 -4.60 11.98 -2.99
CA PHE A 68 -3.20 12.12 -2.65
C PHE A 68 -2.31 11.82 -3.86
N ILE A 69 -2.56 10.71 -4.53
CA ILE A 69 -1.79 10.31 -5.72
C ILE A 69 -2.01 11.30 -6.86
N LYS A 70 -3.25 11.69 -7.11
CA LYS A 70 -3.58 12.66 -8.16
C LYS A 70 -2.85 14.00 -7.95
N ASN A 71 -2.72 14.44 -6.71
CA ASN A 71 -2.12 15.71 -6.36
C ASN A 71 -0.57 15.68 -6.32
N LEU A 72 0.04 14.50 -6.41
CA LEU A 72 1.49 14.42 -6.54
C LEU A 72 1.91 15.11 -7.85
N PRO A 73 2.98 15.93 -7.82
CA PRO A 73 3.48 16.54 -9.04
C PRO A 73 3.89 15.49 -10.08
N ASP A 74 3.83 15.86 -11.35
CA ASP A 74 4.28 14.99 -12.44
C ASP A 74 5.74 14.61 -12.23
N ASN A 75 6.05 13.33 -12.47
CA ASN A 75 7.40 12.78 -12.30
C ASN A 75 8.00 12.89 -10.89
N SER A 76 7.19 13.23 -9.87
CA SER A 76 7.65 13.38 -8.49
C SER A 76 8.18 12.07 -7.88
N LEU A 77 7.81 10.93 -8.42
CA LEU A 77 8.26 9.62 -7.97
C LEU A 77 9.32 8.99 -8.89
N LYS A 78 9.89 9.78 -9.79
CA LYS A 78 10.99 9.30 -10.64
C LYS A 78 12.17 8.86 -9.78
N GLY A 79 12.64 7.63 -10.00
CA GLY A 79 13.72 7.04 -9.20
C GLY A 79 13.25 6.38 -7.91
N VAL A 80 11.97 6.49 -7.55
CA VAL A 80 11.38 5.83 -6.39
C VAL A 80 10.81 4.48 -6.80
N LYS A 81 11.09 3.45 -6.02
CA LYS A 81 10.46 2.14 -6.18
C LYS A 81 9.18 2.08 -5.36
N TYR A 82 8.23 1.26 -5.79
CA TYR A 82 6.96 1.15 -5.08
C TYR A 82 6.43 -0.28 -5.06
N SER A 83 5.55 -0.55 -4.12
CA SER A 83 4.63 -1.68 -4.11
C SER A 83 3.33 -1.24 -3.45
N THR A 84 2.24 -1.93 -3.77
CA THR A 84 0.91 -1.57 -3.28
C THR A 84 0.19 -2.76 -2.68
N PHE A 85 -0.68 -2.48 -1.72
CA PHE A 85 -1.53 -3.51 -1.13
C PHE A 85 -2.93 -2.97 -0.89
N ASP A 86 -3.86 -3.89 -0.70
CA ASP A 86 -5.21 -3.55 -0.25
C ASP A 86 -5.71 -4.59 0.76
N THR A 87 -6.77 -4.24 1.45
CA THR A 87 -7.58 -5.21 2.18
C THR A 87 -8.90 -5.39 1.43
N ARG A 88 -9.37 -6.62 1.34
CA ARG A 88 -10.50 -6.97 0.48
C ARG A 88 -11.34 -8.11 1.04
N MET A 89 -12.62 -8.10 0.67
CA MET A 89 -13.51 -9.22 0.89
C MET A 89 -13.60 -10.08 -0.38
N THR A 90 -13.88 -11.36 -0.21
CA THR A 90 -14.23 -12.23 -1.35
C THR A 90 -15.67 -11.98 -1.74
N ASN A 91 -15.89 -11.42 -2.93
CA ASN A 91 -17.22 -11.19 -3.49
C ASN A 91 -17.12 -11.27 -5.02
N LYS A 92 -18.10 -11.95 -5.64
CA LYS A 92 -18.13 -12.12 -7.10
C LYS A 92 -18.16 -10.77 -7.84
N ILE A 93 -18.92 -9.81 -7.32
CA ILE A 93 -19.06 -8.48 -7.92
C ILE A 93 -17.72 -7.73 -7.82
N ILE A 94 -17.06 -7.78 -6.67
CA ILE A 94 -15.76 -7.15 -6.46
C ILE A 94 -14.71 -7.76 -7.41
N ARG A 95 -14.73 -9.08 -7.58
CA ARG A 95 -13.82 -9.77 -8.51
C ARG A 95 -14.00 -9.29 -9.95
N MET A 96 -15.23 -8.93 -10.35
CA MET A 96 -15.53 -8.44 -11.69
C MET A 96 -14.97 -7.03 -11.93
N PHE A 97 -15.05 -6.12 -10.96
CA PHE A 97 -14.64 -4.73 -11.09
C PHE A 97 -13.21 -4.45 -10.62
N GLY A 98 -12.58 -5.42 -9.95
CA GLY A 98 -11.21 -5.34 -9.51
C GLY A 98 -11.04 -4.83 -8.08
N TYR A 99 -9.79 -4.55 -7.73
CA TYR A 99 -9.37 -4.21 -6.37
C TYR A 99 -8.57 -2.92 -6.34
N ALA A 100 -8.36 -2.38 -5.15
CA ALA A 100 -7.68 -1.11 -4.97
C ALA A 100 -6.19 -1.15 -5.37
N SER A 101 -5.46 -2.20 -4.96
CA SER A 101 -4.00 -2.20 -5.11
C SER A 101 -3.49 -2.10 -6.55
N PRO A 102 -4.08 -2.77 -7.56
CA PRO A 102 -3.65 -2.58 -8.95
C PRO A 102 -3.92 -1.16 -9.46
N LYS A 103 -4.99 -0.53 -9.01
CA LYS A 103 -5.34 0.84 -9.41
C LYS A 103 -4.41 1.86 -8.78
N ILE A 104 -4.03 1.65 -7.51
CA ILE A 104 -3.02 2.46 -6.84
C ILE A 104 -1.68 2.35 -7.60
N ALA A 105 -1.27 1.13 -7.95
CA ALA A 105 -0.05 0.87 -8.70
C ALA A 105 0.00 1.69 -9.99
N LYS A 106 -1.08 1.68 -10.74
CA LYS A 106 -1.19 2.43 -11.99
C LYS A 106 -1.02 3.93 -11.78
N GLY A 107 -1.61 4.47 -10.71
CA GLY A 107 -1.46 5.87 -10.34
C GLY A 107 -0.02 6.25 -9.99
N LEU A 108 0.68 5.40 -9.24
CA LEU A 108 2.07 5.65 -8.87
C LEU A 108 3.02 5.57 -10.07
N GLU A 109 2.79 4.60 -10.96
CA GLU A 109 3.53 4.51 -12.22
C GLU A 109 3.34 5.76 -13.08
N GLY A 110 2.13 6.31 -13.09
CA GLY A 110 1.84 7.57 -13.78
C GLY A 110 2.62 8.77 -13.23
N LYS A 111 3.14 8.67 -12.02
CA LYS A 111 4.00 9.71 -11.39
C LYS A 111 5.49 9.38 -11.46
N GLY A 112 5.86 8.32 -12.16
CA GLY A 112 7.25 7.97 -12.45
C GLY A 112 7.84 6.85 -11.59
N ALA A 113 7.08 6.29 -10.67
CA ALA A 113 7.57 5.21 -9.80
C ALA A 113 7.73 3.88 -10.54
N THR A 114 8.66 3.06 -10.07
CA THR A 114 8.94 1.72 -10.64
C THR A 114 8.52 0.64 -9.66
N GLN A 115 7.75 -0.33 -10.15
CA GLN A 115 7.25 -1.43 -9.33
C GLN A 115 8.37 -2.37 -8.88
N THR A 116 8.34 -2.77 -7.60
CA THR A 116 9.27 -3.76 -7.04
C THR A 116 8.68 -5.16 -7.10
N VAL A 117 7.52 -5.34 -6.47
CA VAL A 117 6.76 -6.60 -6.53
C VAL A 117 5.32 -6.29 -6.88
N GLN A 118 4.59 -7.30 -7.34
CA GLN A 118 3.21 -7.14 -7.77
C GLN A 118 2.28 -6.72 -6.63
N PRO A 119 1.21 -5.97 -6.94
CA PRO A 119 0.18 -5.64 -5.97
C PRO A 119 -0.37 -6.88 -5.27
N VAL A 120 -0.71 -6.74 -4.00
CA VAL A 120 -1.23 -7.85 -3.19
C VAL A 120 -2.49 -7.41 -2.45
N GLY A 121 -3.41 -8.34 -2.23
CA GLY A 121 -4.57 -8.14 -1.40
C GLY A 121 -4.53 -9.01 -0.16
N PHE A 122 -5.02 -8.47 0.95
CA PHE A 122 -5.16 -9.19 2.22
C PHE A 122 -6.63 -9.33 2.58
N TRP A 123 -7.02 -10.52 2.98
CA TRP A 123 -8.43 -10.88 3.12
C TRP A 123 -8.99 -10.48 4.48
N VAL A 124 -10.18 -9.87 4.46
CA VAL A 124 -11.01 -9.64 5.64
C VAL A 124 -12.23 -10.54 5.59
N LYS A 125 -12.74 -10.94 6.76
CA LYS A 125 -13.91 -11.82 6.87
C LYS A 125 -15.21 -11.11 6.53
N GLY A 126 -15.28 -9.80 6.78
CA GLY A 126 -16.43 -8.98 6.49
C GLY A 126 -16.01 -7.52 6.34
N ARG A 127 -16.98 -6.64 6.06
CA ARG A 127 -16.74 -5.22 5.82
C ARG A 127 -15.92 -4.55 6.93
N LYS A 128 -16.21 -4.86 8.18
CA LYS A 128 -15.51 -4.30 9.34
C LYS A 128 -14.37 -5.17 9.85
N GLY A 129 -14.11 -6.27 9.19
CA GLY A 129 -13.12 -7.26 9.59
C GLY A 129 -13.74 -8.42 10.33
N PRO A 130 -12.96 -9.16 11.12
CA PRO A 130 -11.51 -9.01 11.24
C PRO A 130 -10.75 -9.52 10.02
N LEU A 131 -9.44 -9.35 10.02
CA LEU A 131 -8.55 -9.98 9.03
C LEU A 131 -8.70 -11.52 9.13
N LYS A 132 -8.59 -12.21 8.00
CA LYS A 132 -8.49 -13.66 8.01
C LYS A 132 -7.23 -14.10 8.72
N GLU A 133 -7.27 -15.31 9.28
CA GLU A 133 -6.12 -15.88 9.98
C GLU A 133 -4.92 -16.02 9.04
N GLY A 134 -3.72 -15.71 9.56
CA GLY A 134 -2.48 -15.79 8.81
C GLY A 134 -2.15 -14.58 7.95
N GLU A 135 -3.04 -13.61 7.84
CA GLU A 135 -2.82 -12.46 6.96
C GLU A 135 -1.72 -11.51 7.46
N LEU A 136 -1.57 -11.33 8.77
CA LEU A 136 -0.49 -10.52 9.32
C LEU A 136 0.88 -11.15 9.03
N GLU A 137 1.00 -12.45 9.16
CA GLU A 137 2.23 -13.19 8.82
C GLU A 137 2.52 -13.10 7.32
N ARG A 138 1.47 -13.22 6.50
CA ARG A 138 1.61 -13.11 5.05
C ARG A 138 2.05 -11.71 4.64
N ALA A 139 1.56 -10.69 5.34
CA ALA A 139 1.96 -9.29 5.10
C ALA A 139 3.45 -9.07 5.43
N THR A 140 3.91 -9.58 6.57
CA THR A 140 5.31 -9.52 6.95
C THR A 140 6.20 -10.22 5.92
N LYS A 141 5.79 -11.39 5.48
CA LYS A 141 6.53 -12.17 4.48
C LYS A 141 6.58 -11.47 3.11
N TRP A 142 5.47 -10.86 2.71
CA TRP A 142 5.44 -10.05 1.49
C TRP A 142 6.42 -8.87 1.58
N ALA A 143 6.49 -8.22 2.72
CA ALA A 143 7.42 -7.13 2.98
C ALA A 143 8.89 -7.60 2.93
N GLU A 144 9.19 -8.76 3.49
CA GLU A 144 10.52 -9.37 3.40
C GLU A 144 10.90 -9.67 1.95
N ASN A 145 9.95 -10.12 1.13
CA ASN A 145 10.18 -10.34 -0.29
C ASN A 145 10.53 -9.05 -1.01
N ILE A 146 9.86 -7.95 -0.66
CA ILE A 146 10.20 -6.62 -1.19
C ILE A 146 11.63 -6.25 -0.79
N ALA A 147 11.97 -6.39 0.49
CA ALA A 147 13.30 -6.07 1.00
C ALA A 147 14.38 -6.88 0.27
N ASN A 148 14.14 -8.16 0.03
CA ASN A 148 15.07 -9.02 -0.70
C ASN A 148 15.20 -8.63 -2.17
N ALA A 149 14.13 -8.19 -2.82
CA ALA A 149 14.16 -7.73 -4.20
C ALA A 149 14.95 -6.42 -4.40
N LEU A 150 15.20 -5.69 -3.30
CA LEU A 150 15.94 -4.42 -3.33
C LEU A 150 17.44 -4.56 -3.08
N LYS A 151 17.88 -5.75 -2.75
CA LYS A 151 19.31 -6.04 -2.50
C LYS A 151 20.14 -6.06 -3.77
#